data_e11715506dc2c9dcb873bfca32082e14
#
_entry.id   e11715506dc2c9dcb873bfca32082e14
#
_cell.length_a   1.000
_cell.length_b   1.000
_cell.length_c   1.000
_cell.angle_alpha   90.00
_cell.angle_beta   90.00
_cell.angle_gamma   90.00
#
_symmetry.space_group_name_H-M   'P 1'
#
loop_
_entity.id
_entity.type
_entity.pdbx_description
1 polymer ?
#
loop_
_entity_poly.entity_id
_entity_poly.type
_entity_poly.pdbx_seq_one_letter_code
_entity_poly.pdbx_strand_id
1 'polypeptide(L)'
;LSIIFQMYNSKIQDALQLRGALESKAAFLAAQNCTPLDAAELQLIIARLDSTQDEKIRGDLDRDLHLKIAQISANPLILSVLNASAQITENMIVGIRSYLMQKNNDAPEIDSQHTRLVQAITNNDAPLAEKVMNEHMHTIEYLLNEITSDNLTISDNVQQP
;
A
#
# COMPACT_ATOMS: atom_id res chain seq x y z
N LEU A 1 -2.07 18.11 -7.03
CA LEU A 1 -2.95 17.05 -6.51
C LEU A 1 -3.27 17.25 -5.03
N SER A 2 -2.31 17.59 -4.19
CA SER A 2 -2.54 17.93 -2.78
C SER A 2 -3.62 19.03 -2.61
N ILE A 3 -3.61 20.07 -3.46
CA ILE A 3 -4.60 21.12 -3.49
C ILE A 3 -5.99 20.57 -3.88
N ILE A 4 -6.07 19.66 -4.84
CA ILE A 4 -7.33 19.03 -5.26
C ILE A 4 -7.95 18.25 -4.10
N PHE A 5 -7.17 17.43 -3.39
CA PHE A 5 -7.65 16.68 -2.23
C PHE A 5 -8.17 17.59 -1.13
N GLN A 6 -7.48 18.72 -0.87
CA GLN A 6 -7.95 19.73 0.10
C GLN A 6 -9.24 20.43 -0.33
N MET A 7 -9.35 20.80 -1.60
CA MET A 7 -10.53 21.51 -2.14
C MET A 7 -11.81 20.67 -2.09
N TYR A 8 -11.72 19.36 -2.29
CA TYR A 8 -12.88 18.47 -2.29
C TYR A 8 -13.17 17.80 -0.95
N ASN A 9 -12.44 18.18 0.12
CA ASN A 9 -12.59 17.57 1.45
C ASN A 9 -12.62 16.04 1.38
N SER A 10 -11.72 15.48 0.54
CA SER A 10 -11.66 14.05 0.24
C SER A 10 -11.37 13.25 1.49
N LYS A 11 -12.14 12.19 1.68
CA LYS A 11 -11.93 11.24 2.77
C LYS A 11 -10.76 10.31 2.42
N ILE A 12 -10.16 9.72 3.43
CA ILE A 12 -9.08 8.74 3.24
C ILE A 12 -9.53 7.55 2.40
N GLN A 13 -10.82 7.16 2.50
CA GLN A 13 -11.43 6.12 1.67
C GLN A 13 -11.41 6.49 0.18
N ASP A 14 -11.67 7.75 -0.17
CA ASP A 14 -11.62 8.21 -1.57
C ASP A 14 -10.19 8.10 -2.13
N ALA A 15 -9.19 8.44 -1.30
CA ALA A 15 -7.78 8.28 -1.66
C ALA A 15 -7.39 6.80 -1.85
N LEU A 16 -7.90 5.90 -1.01
CA LEU A 16 -7.65 4.46 -1.15
C LEU A 16 -8.29 3.88 -2.41
N GLN A 17 -9.51 4.28 -2.74
CA GLN A 17 -10.18 3.85 -3.97
C GLN A 17 -9.42 4.29 -5.21
N LEU A 18 -8.95 5.55 -5.22
CA LEU A 18 -8.11 6.05 -6.30
C LEU A 18 -6.79 5.28 -6.41
N ARG A 19 -6.12 5.05 -5.27
CA ARG A 19 -4.90 4.24 -5.21
C ARG A 19 -5.16 2.84 -5.75
N GLY A 20 -6.18 2.14 -5.27
CA GLY A 20 -6.48 0.78 -5.69
C GLY A 20 -6.62 0.65 -7.21
N ALA A 21 -7.36 1.59 -7.83
CA ALA A 21 -7.53 1.62 -9.29
C ALA A 21 -6.21 1.84 -10.05
N LEU A 22 -5.36 2.75 -9.56
CA LEU A 22 -4.11 3.08 -10.23
C LEU A 22 -3.01 2.08 -9.94
N GLU A 23 -2.88 1.59 -8.71
CA GLU A 23 -1.83 0.65 -8.32
C GLU A 23 -2.03 -0.72 -8.96
N SER A 24 -3.27 -1.20 -9.09
CA SER A 24 -3.56 -2.44 -9.81
C SER A 24 -3.15 -2.34 -11.28
N LYS A 25 -3.44 -1.20 -11.93
CA LYS A 25 -2.98 -0.96 -13.30
C LYS A 25 -1.46 -0.80 -13.39
N ALA A 26 -0.84 -0.14 -12.41
CA ALA A 26 0.61 -0.01 -12.33
C ALA A 26 1.28 -1.37 -12.21
N ALA A 27 0.78 -2.28 -11.37
CA ALA A 27 1.30 -3.63 -11.19
C ALA A 27 1.22 -4.45 -12.48
N PHE A 28 0.08 -4.39 -13.19
CA PHE A 28 -0.08 -5.02 -14.50
C PHE A 28 0.99 -4.55 -15.51
N LEU A 29 1.13 -3.22 -15.65
CA LEU A 29 2.10 -2.62 -16.57
C LEU A 29 3.54 -2.88 -16.14
N ALA A 30 3.81 -2.85 -14.83
CA ALA A 30 5.13 -3.16 -14.29
C ALA A 30 5.56 -4.59 -14.64
N ALA A 31 4.67 -5.57 -14.55
CA ALA A 31 4.96 -6.94 -14.95
C ALA A 31 5.28 -7.06 -16.45
N GLN A 32 4.68 -6.23 -17.31
CA GLN A 32 4.99 -6.19 -18.73
C GLN A 32 6.35 -5.54 -19.04
N ASN A 33 6.79 -4.58 -18.23
CA ASN A 33 7.95 -3.74 -18.48
C ASN A 33 9.17 -4.08 -17.61
N CYS A 34 9.04 -4.99 -16.64
CA CYS A 34 10.07 -5.30 -15.65
C CYS A 34 11.37 -5.77 -16.32
N THR A 35 12.45 -5.04 -16.07
CA THR A 35 13.80 -5.42 -16.49
C THR A 35 14.49 -6.24 -15.39
N PRO A 36 15.60 -6.96 -15.71
CA PRO A 36 16.38 -7.66 -14.68
C PRO A 36 16.89 -6.74 -13.57
N LEU A 37 17.20 -5.48 -13.88
CA LEU A 37 17.60 -4.48 -12.87
C LEU A 37 16.42 -4.12 -11.96
N ASP A 38 15.24 -3.87 -12.52
CA ASP A 38 14.04 -3.59 -11.74
C ASP A 38 13.68 -4.76 -10.83
N ALA A 39 13.79 -5.99 -11.34
CA ALA A 39 13.56 -7.19 -10.54
C ALA A 39 14.50 -7.28 -9.34
N ALA A 40 15.79 -6.98 -9.52
CA ALA A 40 16.77 -6.97 -8.44
C ALA A 40 16.45 -5.87 -7.39
N GLU A 41 16.03 -4.68 -7.82
CA GLU A 41 15.64 -3.60 -6.92
C GLU A 41 14.38 -3.94 -6.12
N LEU A 42 13.35 -4.50 -6.75
CA LEU A 42 12.13 -4.96 -6.05
C LEU A 42 12.45 -6.06 -5.02
N GLN A 43 13.27 -7.04 -5.38
CA GLN A 43 13.68 -8.11 -4.47
C GLN A 43 14.49 -7.57 -3.29
N LEU A 44 15.32 -6.54 -3.50
CA LEU A 44 16.07 -5.89 -2.42
C LEU A 44 15.13 -5.20 -1.43
N ILE A 45 14.05 -4.53 -1.90
CA ILE A 45 13.05 -3.91 -1.03
C ILE A 45 12.38 -4.99 -0.16
N ILE A 46 11.95 -6.12 -0.74
CA ILE A 46 11.37 -7.24 0.01
C ILE A 46 12.34 -7.78 1.04
N ALA A 47 13.60 -8.04 0.68
CA ALA A 47 14.61 -8.54 1.61
C ALA A 47 14.84 -7.57 2.81
N ARG A 48 14.76 -6.27 2.57
CA ARG A 48 14.84 -5.26 3.63
C ARG A 48 13.58 -5.24 4.50
N LEU A 49 12.39 -5.40 3.94
CA LEU A 49 11.13 -5.55 4.68
C LEU A 49 11.19 -6.76 5.62
N ASP A 50 11.70 -7.89 5.13
CA ASP A 50 11.82 -9.13 5.92
C ASP A 50 12.87 -9.03 7.04
N SER A 51 13.87 -8.18 6.88
CA SER A 51 15.00 -8.06 7.82
C SER A 51 14.80 -7.02 8.92
N THR A 52 13.76 -6.16 8.85
CA THR A 52 13.53 -5.10 9.84
C THR A 52 12.25 -5.33 10.64
N GLN A 53 12.31 -4.98 11.94
CA GLN A 53 11.14 -4.93 12.83
C GLN A 53 10.76 -3.48 13.18
N ASP A 54 11.47 -2.49 12.66
CA ASP A 54 11.15 -1.08 12.85
C ASP A 54 9.99 -0.67 11.95
N GLU A 55 8.83 -0.39 12.55
CA GLU A 55 7.59 -0.10 11.82
C GLU A 55 7.66 1.19 10.99
N LYS A 56 8.47 2.16 11.38
CA LYS A 56 8.70 3.36 10.58
C LYS A 56 9.49 3.00 9.31
N ILE A 57 10.55 2.21 9.45
CA ILE A 57 11.35 1.74 8.31
C ILE A 57 10.48 0.85 7.41
N ARG A 58 9.63 0.00 7.98
CA ARG A 58 8.69 -0.83 7.21
C ARG A 58 7.69 0.01 6.42
N GLY A 59 7.16 1.08 7.02
CA GLY A 59 6.27 2.03 6.32
C GLY A 59 6.95 2.75 5.16
N ASP A 60 8.20 3.18 5.35
CA ASP A 60 9.00 3.80 4.29
C ASP A 60 9.29 2.83 3.14
N LEU A 61 9.64 1.58 3.45
CA LEU A 61 9.88 0.53 2.46
C LEU A 61 8.61 0.12 1.70
N ASP A 62 7.47 0.07 2.38
CA ASP A 62 6.15 -0.17 1.79
C ASP A 62 5.84 0.91 0.72
N ARG A 63 5.98 2.18 1.09
CA ARG A 63 5.82 3.30 0.16
C ARG A 63 6.80 3.17 -1.02
N ASP A 64 8.06 2.90 -0.76
CA ASP A 64 9.10 2.79 -1.78
C ASP A 64 8.80 1.64 -2.75
N LEU A 65 8.25 0.51 -2.26
CA LEU A 65 7.81 -0.62 -3.08
C LEU A 65 6.71 -0.19 -4.07
N HIS A 66 5.66 0.44 -3.58
CA HIS A 66 4.54 0.89 -4.42
C HIS A 66 4.97 1.93 -5.44
N LEU A 67 5.82 2.90 -5.06
CA LEU A 67 6.35 3.89 -5.98
C LEU A 67 7.31 3.29 -7.01
N LYS A 68 8.13 2.28 -6.64
CA LYS A 68 8.98 1.57 -7.58
C LYS A 68 8.14 0.81 -8.62
N ILE A 69 7.06 0.13 -8.21
CA ILE A 69 6.13 -0.52 -9.12
C ILE A 69 5.50 0.50 -10.07
N ALA A 70 5.06 1.65 -9.56
CA ALA A 70 4.52 2.73 -10.38
C ALA A 70 5.56 3.27 -11.39
N GLN A 71 6.83 3.36 -11.01
CA GLN A 71 7.91 3.76 -11.91
C GLN A 71 8.12 2.73 -13.03
N ILE A 72 8.17 1.44 -12.70
CA ILE A 72 8.33 0.35 -13.69
C ILE A 72 7.15 0.29 -14.65
N SER A 73 5.96 0.73 -14.25
CA SER A 73 4.77 0.79 -15.12
C SER A 73 5.00 1.64 -16.38
N ALA A 74 6.03 2.47 -16.41
CA ALA A 74 6.38 3.41 -17.48
C ALA A 74 5.25 4.40 -17.83
N ASN A 75 4.29 4.61 -16.92
CA ASN A 75 3.24 5.60 -17.06
C ASN A 75 3.48 6.80 -16.12
N PRO A 76 3.98 7.93 -16.64
CA PRO A 76 4.34 9.07 -15.80
C PRO A 76 3.15 9.72 -15.09
N LEU A 77 1.93 9.59 -15.62
CA LEU A 77 0.73 10.10 -14.95
C LEU A 77 0.34 9.24 -13.76
N ILE A 78 0.39 7.91 -13.89
CA ILE A 78 0.17 6.99 -12.76
C ILE A 78 1.20 7.29 -11.66
N LEU A 79 2.48 7.35 -12.00
CA LEU A 79 3.55 7.65 -11.04
C LEU A 79 3.31 9.00 -10.32
N SER A 80 2.96 10.05 -11.07
CA SER A 80 2.74 11.39 -10.50
C SER A 80 1.55 11.42 -9.53
N VAL A 81 0.45 10.74 -9.86
CA VAL A 81 -0.73 10.68 -8.99
C VAL A 81 -0.45 9.84 -7.76
N LEU A 82 0.17 8.68 -7.90
CA LEU A 82 0.51 7.82 -6.77
C LEU A 82 1.53 8.47 -5.84
N ASN A 83 2.55 9.14 -6.36
CA ASN A 83 3.50 9.89 -5.54
C ASN A 83 2.84 11.01 -4.74
N ALA A 84 1.89 11.74 -5.34
CA ALA A 84 1.14 12.79 -4.64
C ALA A 84 0.18 12.20 -3.58
N SER A 85 -0.42 11.04 -3.82
CA SER A 85 -1.32 10.37 -2.88
C SER A 85 -0.55 9.69 -1.73
N ALA A 86 0.69 9.24 -1.95
CA ALA A 86 1.52 8.61 -0.94
C ALA A 86 1.72 9.50 0.30
N GLN A 87 1.90 10.81 0.11
CA GLN A 87 2.02 11.77 1.21
C GLN A 87 0.77 11.85 2.09
N ILE A 88 -0.41 11.62 1.50
CA ILE A 88 -1.69 11.67 2.22
C ILE A 88 -1.91 10.37 3.01
N THR A 89 -1.48 9.25 2.44
CA THR A 89 -1.73 7.91 3.00
C THR A 89 -0.61 7.41 3.92
N GLU A 90 0.53 8.11 4.01
CA GLU A 90 1.67 7.71 4.86
C GLU A 90 1.28 7.52 6.33
N ASN A 91 0.58 8.50 6.90
CA ASN A 91 0.10 8.40 8.29
C ASN A 91 -0.90 7.26 8.50
N MET A 92 -1.69 6.93 7.47
CA MET A 92 -2.63 5.82 7.49
C MET A 92 -1.90 4.47 7.54
N ILE A 93 -0.87 4.28 6.73
CA ILE A 93 -0.07 3.04 6.71
C ILE A 93 0.58 2.80 8.07
N VAL A 94 1.17 3.84 8.66
CA VAL A 94 1.73 3.79 10.02
C VAL A 94 0.64 3.45 11.05
N GLY A 95 -0.55 4.03 10.92
CA GLY A 95 -1.69 3.75 11.80
C GLY A 95 -2.17 2.29 11.70
N ILE A 96 -2.29 1.74 10.50
CA ILE A 96 -2.66 0.33 10.27
C ILE A 96 -1.63 -0.60 10.90
N ARG A 97 -0.34 -0.37 10.67
CA ARG A 97 0.73 -1.20 11.23
C ARG A 97 0.74 -1.16 12.76
N SER A 98 0.61 0.04 13.35
CA SER A 98 0.52 0.22 14.81
C SER A 98 -0.69 -0.51 15.41
N TYR A 99 -1.84 -0.47 14.75
CA TYR A 99 -3.04 -1.20 15.15
C TYR A 99 -2.82 -2.71 15.13
N LEU A 100 -2.23 -3.23 14.08
CA LEU A 100 -1.93 -4.67 13.94
C LEU A 100 -0.96 -5.14 15.04
N MET A 101 0.08 -4.36 15.35
CA MET A 101 0.99 -4.67 16.45
C MET A 101 0.26 -4.75 17.81
N GLN A 102 -0.67 -3.83 18.09
CA GLN A 102 -1.46 -3.86 19.33
C GLN A 102 -2.35 -5.12 19.44
N LYS A 103 -2.77 -5.66 18.31
CA LYS A 103 -3.54 -6.91 18.22
C LYS A 103 -2.68 -8.17 18.22
N ASN A 104 -1.35 -8.07 18.48
CA ASN A 104 -0.36 -9.15 18.34
C ASN A 104 -0.42 -9.82 16.94
N ASN A 105 -0.68 -9.03 15.93
CA ASN A 105 -0.73 -9.46 14.54
C ASN A 105 0.39 -8.76 13.76
N ASP A 106 1.45 -9.48 13.42
CA ASP A 106 2.63 -8.97 12.72
C ASP A 106 2.37 -8.68 11.21
N ALA A 107 1.11 -8.49 10.82
CA ALA A 107 0.69 -8.25 9.44
C ALA A 107 1.20 -9.30 8.40
N PRO A 108 1.21 -10.60 8.72
CA PRO A 108 1.82 -11.61 7.86
C PRO A 108 1.14 -11.70 6.49
N GLU A 109 -0.14 -11.32 6.41
CA GLU A 109 -0.89 -11.28 5.15
C GLU A 109 -0.39 -10.17 4.23
N ILE A 110 -0.15 -8.95 4.74
CA ILE A 110 0.37 -7.82 3.97
C ILE A 110 1.76 -8.16 3.41
N ASP A 111 2.64 -8.67 4.24
CA ASP A 111 4.01 -9.03 3.85
C ASP A 111 4.01 -10.17 2.81
N SER A 112 3.15 -11.17 3.00
CA SER A 112 2.95 -12.25 2.01
C SER A 112 2.42 -11.72 0.68
N GLN A 113 1.50 -10.75 0.70
CA GLN A 113 0.98 -10.12 -0.52
C GLN A 113 2.07 -9.34 -1.24
N HIS A 114 2.92 -8.59 -0.54
CA HIS A 114 4.06 -7.89 -1.14
C HIS A 114 5.03 -8.86 -1.83
N THR A 115 5.38 -9.97 -1.16
CA THR A 115 6.25 -11.00 -1.72
C THR A 115 5.65 -11.62 -2.98
N ARG A 116 4.37 -12.01 -2.94
CA ARG A 116 3.65 -12.57 -4.09
C ARG A 116 3.55 -11.58 -5.25
N LEU A 117 3.33 -10.31 -4.96
CA LEU A 117 3.25 -9.24 -5.95
C LEU A 117 4.58 -9.07 -6.69
N VAL A 118 5.68 -8.99 -5.95
CA VAL A 118 7.03 -8.88 -6.55
C VAL A 118 7.34 -10.13 -7.38
N GLN A 119 7.00 -11.33 -6.90
CA GLN A 119 7.15 -12.56 -7.67
C GLN A 119 6.37 -12.52 -9.00
N ALA A 120 5.11 -12.07 -8.98
CA ALA A 120 4.31 -11.97 -10.19
C ALA A 120 4.92 -10.96 -11.18
N ILE A 121 5.38 -9.80 -10.70
CA ILE A 121 6.01 -8.77 -11.55
C ILE A 121 7.32 -9.29 -12.16
N THR A 122 8.19 -9.89 -11.35
CA THR A 122 9.50 -10.39 -11.82
C THR A 122 9.39 -11.60 -12.75
N ASN A 123 8.28 -12.35 -12.67
CA ASN A 123 7.95 -13.44 -13.59
C ASN A 123 7.19 -12.96 -14.84
N ASN A 124 6.99 -11.66 -15.01
CA ASN A 124 6.23 -11.06 -16.11
C ASN A 124 4.78 -11.56 -16.21
N ASP A 125 4.18 -11.99 -15.07
CA ASP A 125 2.78 -12.41 -14.96
C ASP A 125 1.87 -11.21 -14.65
N ALA A 126 1.54 -10.45 -15.69
CA ALA A 126 0.76 -9.22 -15.55
C ALA A 126 -0.66 -9.45 -14.97
N PRO A 127 -1.43 -10.49 -15.38
CA PRO A 127 -2.71 -10.76 -14.77
C PRO A 127 -2.62 -11.12 -13.28
N LEU A 128 -1.61 -11.89 -12.88
CA LEU A 128 -1.40 -12.24 -11.48
C LEU A 128 -0.95 -11.01 -10.66
N ALA A 129 -0.08 -10.18 -11.20
CA ALA A 129 0.37 -8.95 -10.54
C ALA A 129 -0.80 -8.00 -10.24
N GLU A 130 -1.69 -7.78 -11.22
CA GLU A 130 -2.92 -7.00 -11.05
C GLU A 130 -3.84 -7.60 -9.99
N LYS A 131 -4.06 -8.91 -10.03
CA LYS A 131 -4.89 -9.62 -9.06
C LYS A 131 -4.35 -9.50 -7.63
N VAL A 132 -3.05 -9.74 -7.43
CA VAL A 132 -2.44 -9.67 -6.09
C VAL A 132 -2.46 -8.24 -5.56
N MET A 133 -2.23 -7.22 -6.40
CA MET A 133 -2.35 -5.83 -5.98
C MET A 133 -3.80 -5.48 -5.58
N ASN A 134 -4.80 -5.96 -6.30
CA ASN A 134 -6.21 -5.79 -5.90
C ASN A 134 -6.50 -6.45 -4.55
N GLU A 135 -6.03 -7.67 -4.32
CA GLU A 135 -6.16 -8.37 -3.03
C GLU A 135 -5.53 -7.54 -1.90
N HIS A 136 -4.32 -7.03 -2.13
CA HIS A 136 -3.60 -6.18 -1.17
C HIS A 136 -4.38 -4.90 -0.83
N MET A 137 -4.87 -4.18 -1.82
CA MET A 137 -5.63 -2.94 -1.60
C MET A 137 -6.95 -3.18 -0.86
N HIS A 138 -7.63 -4.30 -1.13
CA HIS A 138 -8.82 -4.70 -0.36
C HIS A 138 -8.49 -5.02 1.10
N THR A 139 -7.35 -5.68 1.37
CA THR A 139 -6.89 -5.94 2.75
C THR A 139 -6.64 -4.63 3.50
N ILE A 140 -6.00 -3.64 2.87
CA ILE A 140 -5.77 -2.32 3.47
C ILE A 140 -7.09 -1.59 3.75
N GLU A 141 -8.04 -1.61 2.81
CA GLU A 141 -9.37 -0.99 2.99
C GLU A 141 -10.14 -1.64 4.14
N TYR A 142 -10.13 -2.97 4.23
CA TYR A 142 -10.75 -3.73 5.31
C TYR A 142 -10.17 -3.34 6.68
N LEU A 143 -8.84 -3.32 6.82
CA LEU A 143 -8.17 -2.96 8.06
C LEU A 143 -8.45 -1.50 8.49
N LEU A 144 -8.52 -0.58 7.55
CA LEU A 144 -8.88 0.81 7.85
C LEU A 144 -10.32 0.91 8.40
N ASN A 145 -11.25 0.14 7.84
CA ASN A 145 -12.63 0.11 8.31
C ASN A 145 -12.74 -0.50 9.73
N GLU A 146 -11.95 -1.54 10.04
CA GLU A 146 -11.88 -2.10 11.40
C GLU A 146 -11.36 -1.06 12.41
N ILE A 147 -10.25 -0.39 12.10
CA ILE A 147 -9.67 0.66 12.97
C ILE A 147 -10.68 1.76 13.25
N THR A 148 -11.43 2.19 12.23
CA THR A 148 -12.44 3.23 12.36
C THR A 148 -13.60 2.78 13.26
N SER A 149 -14.02 1.53 13.11
CA SER A 149 -15.10 0.94 13.94
C SER A 149 -14.69 0.76 15.39
N ASP A 150 -13.47 0.28 15.65
CA ASP A 150 -12.95 0.11 17.01
C ASP A 150 -12.80 1.47 17.73
N ASN A 151 -12.35 2.50 17.03
CA ASN A 151 -12.23 3.85 17.60
C ASN A 151 -13.59 4.50 17.95
N LEU A 152 -14.64 4.22 17.17
CA LEU A 152 -16.00 4.67 17.47
C LEU A 152 -16.55 3.98 18.73
N THR A 153 -16.32 2.68 18.89
CA THR A 153 -16.76 1.93 20.08
C THR A 153 -16.05 2.36 21.34
N ILE A 154 -14.78 2.79 21.26
CA ILE A 154 -14.03 3.31 22.42
C ILE A 154 -14.56 4.70 22.84
N SER A 155 -14.88 5.57 21.88
CA SER A 155 -15.41 6.92 22.17
C SER A 155 -16.81 6.86 22.81
N ASP A 156 -17.65 5.92 22.41
CA ASP A 156 -18.99 5.75 23.00
C ASP A 156 -18.97 5.20 24.43
N ASN A 157 -17.97 4.39 24.78
CA ASN A 157 -17.80 3.84 26.12
C ASN A 157 -17.18 4.84 27.14
N VAL A 158 -16.58 5.92 26.67
CA VAL A 158 -15.97 6.99 27.53
C VAL A 158 -17.00 8.06 27.89
N GLN A 159 -18.18 8.09 27.26
CA GLN A 159 -19.24 9.09 27.50
C GLN A 159 -20.39 8.60 28.43
N GLN A 160 -20.25 7.45 29.09
CA GLN A 160 -21.20 7.06 30.12
C GLN A 160 -20.67 7.48 31.52
N PRO A 161 -21.38 8.35 32.24
CA PRO A 161 -21.01 8.83 33.55
C PRO A 161 -21.16 7.75 34.66
#